data_bc8782a8508fb9917249bf7e831b6202
#
_entry.id   bc8782a8508fb9917249bf7e831b6202
#
_cell.length_a   1.000
_cell.length_b   1.000
_cell.length_c   1.000
_cell.angle_alpha   90.00
_cell.angle_beta   90.00
_cell.angle_gamma   90.00
#
_symmetry.space_group_name_H-M   'P 1'
#
loop_
_entity.id
_entity.type
_entity.pdbx_description
1 polymer ?
#
loop_
_entity_poly.entity_id
_entity_poly.type
_entity_poly.pdbx_seq_one_letter_code
_entity_poly.pdbx_strand_id
1 'polypeptide(L)'
;QAANDVWSIDFKGWWKSDGEICEPFTVRDRYSRKILCTKLMQSKSSVAVRAVMTDLFKTYGLPKVIHSDNGTPFAAPNGILNLTTLAVWWITLGILPDRSLKGHPEQNESLERMHKDIADEIEGKVPGGISANQAVLDEWVKEYNSVRPNEAIGMKTPDELYTKSERKYTGDYDELE
;
A
#
# COMPACT_ATOMS: atom_id res chain seq x y z
N GLN A 1 12.31 3.02 -15.03
CA GLN A 1 11.10 2.66 -14.29
C GLN A 1 9.87 3.38 -14.86
N ALA A 2 8.74 2.80 -14.65
CA ALA A 2 7.44 3.32 -15.07
C ALA A 2 6.39 3.06 -13.99
N ALA A 3 5.22 3.67 -14.14
CA ALA A 3 4.08 3.40 -13.26
C ALA A 3 3.76 1.92 -13.25
N ASN A 4 3.44 1.39 -12.07
CA ASN A 4 3.11 -0.01 -11.81
C ASN A 4 4.28 -1.02 -12.01
N ASP A 5 5.49 -0.57 -12.16
CA ASP A 5 6.65 -1.47 -12.09
C ASP A 5 6.79 -2.03 -10.68
N VAL A 6 6.72 -1.18 -9.66
CA VAL A 6 6.79 -1.60 -8.25
C VAL A 6 5.76 -0.85 -7.41
N TRP A 7 4.92 -1.59 -6.71
CA TRP A 7 4.12 -1.06 -5.61
C TRP A 7 4.78 -1.41 -4.28
N SER A 8 4.91 -0.42 -3.42
CA SER A 8 5.37 -0.63 -2.03
C SER A 8 4.15 -0.70 -1.11
N ILE A 9 4.11 -1.70 -0.24
CA ILE A 9 3.02 -1.92 0.71
C ILE A 9 3.54 -2.03 2.14
N ASP A 10 2.78 -1.51 3.08
CA ASP A 10 3.09 -1.62 4.51
C ASP A 10 1.89 -1.25 5.37
N PHE A 11 1.94 -1.64 6.64
CA PHE A 11 1.11 -1.07 7.71
C PHE A 11 1.91 0.02 8.41
N LYS A 12 1.34 1.23 8.49
CA LYS A 12 2.02 2.38 9.09
C LYS A 12 2.29 2.20 10.59
N GLY A 13 1.43 1.49 11.29
CA GLY A 13 1.32 1.55 12.74
C GLY A 13 0.06 2.34 13.15
N TRP A 14 -0.45 2.03 14.32
CA TRP A 14 -1.77 2.46 14.75
C TRP A 14 -1.73 3.69 15.68
N TRP A 15 -2.86 4.38 15.74
CA TRP A 15 -3.21 5.33 16.78
C TRP A 15 -4.65 5.12 17.21
N LYS A 16 -5.05 5.74 18.30
CA LYS A 16 -6.44 5.72 18.77
C LYS A 16 -7.16 7.03 18.45
N SER A 17 -8.43 6.92 18.08
CA SER A 17 -9.35 8.04 17.95
C SER A 17 -10.67 7.62 18.59
N ASP A 18 -11.09 8.31 19.65
CA ASP A 18 -12.30 8.04 20.42
C ASP A 18 -12.46 6.55 20.80
N GLY A 19 -11.35 5.94 21.23
CA GLY A 19 -11.32 4.54 21.66
C GLY A 19 -11.20 3.52 20.55
N GLU A 20 -11.28 3.92 19.29
CA GLU A 20 -11.10 3.05 18.14
C GLU A 20 -9.66 3.05 17.63
N ILE A 21 -9.17 1.88 17.23
CA ILE A 21 -7.83 1.74 16.65
C ILE A 21 -7.86 2.05 15.16
N CYS A 22 -7.04 3.02 14.77
CA CYS A 22 -6.84 3.43 13.39
C CYS A 22 -5.47 2.92 12.93
N GLU A 23 -5.45 1.94 12.03
CA GLU A 23 -4.21 1.42 11.46
C GLU A 23 -4.26 1.43 9.93
N PRO A 24 -3.53 2.35 9.27
CA PRO A 24 -3.53 2.42 7.83
C PRO A 24 -2.71 1.30 7.20
N PHE A 25 -3.35 0.56 6.30
CA PHE A 25 -2.68 -0.23 5.28
C PHE A 25 -2.41 0.69 4.09
N THR A 26 -1.14 0.83 3.72
CA THR A 26 -0.71 1.77 2.70
C THR A 26 -0.13 1.06 1.49
N VAL A 27 -0.50 1.54 0.31
CA VAL A 27 0.04 1.08 -0.97
C VAL A 27 0.40 2.29 -1.81
N ARG A 28 1.60 2.28 -2.39
CA ARG A 28 2.08 3.37 -3.20
C ARG A 28 2.81 2.88 -4.44
N ASP A 29 2.56 3.51 -5.58
CA ASP A 29 3.36 3.32 -6.78
C ASP A 29 4.72 4.00 -6.60
N ARG A 30 5.79 3.23 -6.74
CA ARG A 30 7.14 3.73 -6.47
C ARG A 30 7.59 4.79 -7.47
N TYR A 31 7.26 4.62 -8.73
CA TYR A 31 7.69 5.55 -9.78
C TYR A 31 7.01 6.92 -9.67
N SER A 32 5.69 6.95 -9.66
CA SER A 32 4.91 8.19 -9.63
C SER A 32 4.76 8.80 -8.25
N ARG A 33 5.05 8.02 -7.20
CA ARG A 33 4.76 8.37 -5.80
C ARG A 33 3.26 8.44 -5.49
N LYS A 34 2.40 8.01 -6.41
CA LYS A 34 0.96 8.02 -6.19
C LYS A 34 0.58 7.08 -5.04
N ILE A 35 -0.17 7.61 -4.10
CA ILE A 35 -0.77 6.82 -3.03
C ILE A 35 -2.01 6.13 -3.61
N LEU A 36 -2.00 4.81 -3.61
CA LEU A 36 -3.10 4.00 -4.13
C LEU A 36 -4.06 3.57 -3.02
N CYS A 37 -3.59 3.50 -1.78
CA CYS A 37 -4.39 3.05 -0.64
C CYS A 37 -3.86 3.63 0.67
N THR A 38 -4.79 4.08 1.52
CA THR A 38 -4.59 4.39 2.95
C THR A 38 -5.78 3.87 3.74
N LYS A 39 -6.12 2.61 3.57
CA LYS A 39 -7.29 1.99 4.20
C LYS A 39 -7.03 1.70 5.67
N LEU A 40 -7.86 2.26 6.57
CA LEU A 40 -7.84 1.89 7.97
C LEU A 40 -8.42 0.48 8.14
N MET A 41 -7.61 -0.43 8.68
CA MET A 41 -7.97 -1.83 8.80
C MET A 41 -8.07 -2.26 10.26
N GLN A 42 -9.07 -3.08 10.56
CA GLN A 42 -9.25 -3.68 11.89
C GLN A 42 -8.53 -5.02 12.01
N SER A 43 -8.09 -5.60 10.90
CA SER A 43 -7.39 -6.88 10.86
C SER A 43 -6.21 -6.79 9.89
N LYS A 44 -5.08 -7.37 10.29
CA LYS A 44 -3.89 -7.56 9.46
C LYS A 44 -3.83 -8.96 8.83
N SER A 45 -4.93 -9.72 8.86
CA SER A 45 -4.95 -11.06 8.30
C SER A 45 -4.73 -11.05 6.78
N SER A 46 -4.24 -12.17 6.25
CA SER A 46 -4.07 -12.34 4.80
C SER A 46 -5.39 -12.18 4.06
N VAL A 47 -6.49 -12.65 4.64
CA VAL A 47 -7.83 -12.51 4.04
C VAL A 47 -8.24 -11.05 3.93
N ALA A 48 -8.04 -10.26 4.99
CA ALA A 48 -8.37 -8.83 4.97
C ALA A 48 -7.51 -8.05 3.98
N VAL A 49 -6.22 -8.32 3.92
CA VAL A 49 -5.30 -7.68 2.96
C VAL A 49 -5.64 -8.08 1.53
N ARG A 50 -5.95 -9.36 1.29
CA ARG A 50 -6.36 -9.84 -0.04
C ARG A 50 -7.59 -9.12 -0.56
N ALA A 51 -8.59 -8.89 0.28
CA ALA A 51 -9.80 -8.16 -0.10
C ALA A 51 -9.48 -6.73 -0.55
N VAL A 52 -8.64 -6.01 0.18
CA VAL A 52 -8.21 -4.66 -0.19
C VAL A 52 -7.39 -4.67 -1.48
N MET A 53 -6.44 -5.58 -1.60
CA MET A 53 -5.60 -5.69 -2.80
C MET A 53 -6.42 -6.06 -4.04
N THR A 54 -7.44 -6.89 -3.90
CA THR A 54 -8.36 -7.22 -4.99
C THR A 54 -9.05 -5.97 -5.53
N ASP A 55 -9.55 -5.10 -4.65
CA ASP A 55 -10.16 -3.84 -5.05
C ASP A 55 -9.17 -2.92 -5.76
N LEU A 56 -7.92 -2.87 -5.29
CA LEU A 56 -6.86 -2.10 -5.93
C LEU A 56 -6.52 -2.65 -7.33
N PHE A 57 -6.42 -3.95 -7.47
CA PHE A 57 -6.16 -4.59 -8.77
C PHE A 57 -7.28 -4.34 -9.77
N LYS A 58 -8.54 -4.36 -9.31
CA LYS A 58 -9.69 -3.99 -10.16
C LYS A 58 -9.65 -2.53 -10.59
N THR A 59 -9.19 -1.64 -9.73
CA THR A 59 -9.16 -0.20 -10.00
C THR A 59 -7.97 0.21 -10.86
N TYR A 60 -6.78 -0.32 -10.55
CA TYR A 60 -5.51 0.15 -11.13
C TYR A 60 -4.83 -0.85 -12.06
N GLY A 61 -5.28 -2.09 -12.09
CA GLY A 61 -4.59 -3.18 -12.77
C GLY A 61 -3.48 -3.79 -11.91
N LEU A 62 -2.71 -4.69 -12.51
CA LEU A 62 -1.68 -5.46 -11.81
C LEU A 62 -0.31 -4.79 -11.91
N PRO A 63 0.42 -4.63 -10.80
CA PRO A 63 1.84 -4.23 -10.86
C PRO A 63 2.71 -5.40 -11.29
N LYS A 64 3.96 -5.11 -11.67
CA LYS A 64 4.95 -6.15 -11.95
C LYS A 64 5.53 -6.75 -10.67
N VAL A 65 5.78 -5.90 -9.67
CA VAL A 65 6.41 -6.27 -8.40
C VAL A 65 5.64 -5.63 -7.25
N ILE A 66 5.45 -6.38 -6.17
CA ILE A 66 4.99 -5.84 -4.88
C ILE A 66 6.14 -5.97 -3.89
N HIS A 67 6.63 -4.83 -3.41
CA HIS A 67 7.67 -4.74 -2.40
C HIS A 67 7.03 -4.60 -1.02
N SER A 68 7.42 -5.49 -0.10
CA SER A 68 6.97 -5.46 1.29
C SER A 68 8.15 -5.67 2.24
N ASP A 69 7.94 -5.40 3.52
CA ASP A 69 8.89 -5.78 4.54
C ASP A 69 8.78 -7.28 4.88
N ASN A 70 9.62 -7.74 5.82
CA ASN A 70 9.63 -9.14 6.27
C ASN A 70 8.59 -9.43 7.36
N GLY A 71 7.70 -8.47 7.67
CA GLY A 71 6.65 -8.64 8.67
C GLY A 71 5.47 -9.46 8.15
N THR A 72 4.74 -10.10 9.07
CA THR A 72 3.44 -10.71 8.75
C THR A 72 2.42 -9.61 8.45
N PRO A 73 1.47 -9.83 7.53
CA PRO A 73 1.16 -11.07 6.80
C PRO A 73 1.99 -11.27 5.53
N PHE A 74 3.01 -10.46 5.29
CA PHE A 74 3.76 -10.44 4.03
C PHE A 74 4.85 -11.51 3.96
N ALA A 75 5.32 -12.00 5.11
CA ALA A 75 6.32 -13.06 5.19
C ALA A 75 5.93 -14.11 6.23
N ALA A 76 6.20 -15.38 5.91
CA ALA A 76 6.04 -16.49 6.83
C ALA A 76 7.43 -16.97 7.28
N PRO A 77 7.84 -16.70 8.55
CA PRO A 77 9.19 -17.08 9.02
C PRO A 77 9.48 -18.57 8.94
N ASN A 78 8.44 -19.40 9.10
CA ASN A 78 8.52 -20.87 9.12
C ASN A 78 7.89 -21.55 7.89
N GLY A 79 7.53 -20.78 6.86
CA GLY A 79 6.94 -21.33 5.63
C GLY A 79 7.99 -21.88 4.67
N ILE A 80 7.57 -22.75 3.75
CA ILE A 80 8.41 -23.21 2.65
C ILE A 80 8.80 -21.99 1.81
N LEU A 81 10.11 -21.79 1.62
CA LEU A 81 10.67 -20.63 0.90
C LEU A 81 10.25 -19.27 1.48
N ASN A 82 9.82 -19.24 2.75
CA ASN A 82 9.31 -18.03 3.41
C ASN A 82 8.16 -17.34 2.66
N LEU A 83 7.35 -18.10 1.93
CA LEU A 83 6.20 -17.57 1.21
C LEU A 83 4.96 -17.54 2.09
N THR A 84 4.23 -16.43 2.05
CA THR A 84 2.89 -16.31 2.63
C THR A 84 1.83 -16.71 1.62
N THR A 85 0.59 -16.91 2.09
CA THR A 85 -0.58 -17.08 1.22
C THR A 85 -0.73 -15.91 0.23
N LEU A 86 -0.46 -14.68 0.68
CA LEU A 86 -0.48 -13.49 -0.19
C LEU A 86 0.57 -13.58 -1.30
N ALA A 87 1.80 -13.92 -0.95
CA ALA A 87 2.89 -14.02 -1.91
C ALA A 87 2.60 -15.10 -2.97
N VAL A 88 2.06 -16.24 -2.58
CA VAL A 88 1.64 -17.30 -3.49
C VAL A 88 0.54 -16.79 -4.43
N TRP A 89 -0.47 -16.10 -3.92
CA TRP A 89 -1.53 -15.51 -4.73
C TRP A 89 -0.98 -14.49 -5.74
N TRP A 90 -0.08 -13.60 -5.32
CA TRP A 90 0.56 -12.65 -6.25
C TRP A 90 1.31 -13.37 -7.37
N ILE A 91 2.05 -14.43 -7.06
CA ILE A 91 2.77 -15.22 -8.06
C ILE A 91 1.79 -15.83 -9.09
N THR A 92 0.63 -16.32 -8.65
CA THR A 92 -0.39 -16.83 -9.57
C THR A 92 -0.93 -15.75 -10.51
N LEU A 93 -0.94 -14.50 -10.07
CA LEU A 93 -1.34 -13.34 -10.89
C LEU A 93 -0.19 -12.80 -11.77
N GLY A 94 0.98 -13.41 -11.71
CA GLY A 94 2.15 -12.93 -12.44
C GLY A 94 2.82 -11.72 -11.82
N ILE A 95 2.63 -11.52 -10.51
CA ILE A 95 3.27 -10.45 -9.74
C ILE A 95 4.42 -11.05 -8.94
N LEU A 96 5.60 -10.44 -9.04
CA LEU A 96 6.77 -10.87 -8.29
C LEU A 96 6.75 -10.28 -6.87
N PRO A 97 6.69 -11.11 -5.81
CA PRO A 97 6.92 -10.63 -4.46
C PRO A 97 8.38 -10.26 -4.26
N ASP A 98 8.62 -9.10 -3.70
CA ASP A 98 9.95 -8.62 -3.33
C ASP A 98 9.94 -8.17 -1.86
N ARG A 99 11.00 -8.45 -1.13
CA ARG A 99 11.11 -8.11 0.28
C ARG A 99 12.28 -7.21 0.52
N SER A 100 12.13 -6.33 1.52
CA SER A 100 13.25 -5.52 2.00
C SER A 100 14.37 -6.42 2.52
N LEU A 101 15.55 -6.22 2.00
CA LEU A 101 16.75 -6.87 2.53
C LEU A 101 17.09 -6.27 3.90
N LYS A 102 17.45 -7.13 4.83
CA LYS A 102 17.91 -6.71 6.16
C LYS A 102 19.14 -5.80 6.01
N GLY A 103 19.08 -4.60 6.58
CA GLY A 103 20.18 -3.64 6.48
C GLY A 103 20.14 -2.71 5.27
N HIS A 104 19.05 -2.69 4.52
CA HIS A 104 18.84 -1.78 3.38
C HIS A 104 17.62 -0.86 3.59
N PRO A 105 17.68 0.08 4.55
CA PRO A 105 16.55 0.98 4.85
C PRO A 105 16.15 1.87 3.68
N GLU A 106 17.06 2.18 2.78
CA GLU A 106 16.80 2.99 1.58
C GLU A 106 15.70 2.41 0.69
N GLN A 107 15.44 1.10 0.76
CA GLN A 107 14.39 0.45 -0.02
C GLN A 107 12.97 0.90 0.39
N ASN A 108 12.80 1.37 1.63
CA ASN A 108 11.52 1.80 2.19
C ASN A 108 11.44 3.30 2.48
N GLU A 109 12.52 4.05 2.26
CA GLU A 109 12.63 5.46 2.64
C GLU A 109 11.44 6.31 2.20
N SER A 110 11.00 6.12 0.98
CA SER A 110 9.91 6.92 0.42
C SER A 110 8.55 6.60 1.03
N LEU A 111 8.32 5.34 1.42
CA LEU A 111 7.10 4.93 2.11
C LEU A 111 7.12 5.41 3.57
N GLU A 112 8.26 5.33 4.22
CA GLU A 112 8.46 5.85 5.58
C GLU A 112 8.19 7.36 5.64
N ARG A 113 8.62 8.11 4.64
CA ARG A 113 8.35 9.54 4.56
C ARG A 113 6.85 9.84 4.44
N MET A 114 6.13 9.08 3.63
CA MET A 114 4.67 9.20 3.55
C MET A 114 4.01 8.89 4.90
N HIS A 115 4.46 7.85 5.59
CA HIS A 115 3.97 7.50 6.92
C HIS A 115 4.24 8.62 7.94
N LYS A 116 5.40 9.26 7.84
CA LYS A 116 5.74 10.40 8.68
C LYS A 116 4.80 11.59 8.41
N ASP A 117 4.49 11.86 7.17
CA ASP A 117 3.56 12.93 6.80
C ASP A 117 2.15 12.66 7.36
N ILE A 118 1.67 11.43 7.31
CA ILE A 118 0.41 11.04 7.95
C ILE A 118 0.48 11.23 9.47
N ALA A 119 1.58 10.84 10.09
CA ALA A 119 1.76 11.01 11.52
C ALA A 119 1.75 12.49 11.93
N ASP A 120 2.45 13.33 11.19
CA ASP A 120 2.57 14.76 11.50
C ASP A 120 1.27 15.52 11.23
N GLU A 121 0.51 15.15 10.20
CA GLU A 121 -0.66 15.90 9.73
C GLU A 121 -2.00 15.36 10.25
N ILE A 122 -2.11 14.07 10.57
CA ILE A 122 -3.39 13.41 10.86
C ILE A 122 -3.42 12.66 12.19
N GLU A 123 -2.38 11.87 12.49
CA GLU A 123 -2.35 10.96 13.63
C GLU A 123 -2.63 11.68 14.95
N GLY A 124 -3.66 11.22 15.65
CA GLY A 124 -4.03 11.77 16.95
C GLY A 124 -4.71 13.13 16.91
N LYS A 125 -5.00 13.69 15.73
CA LYS A 125 -5.55 15.04 15.56
C LYS A 125 -7.01 15.06 15.14
N VAL A 126 -7.57 13.91 14.76
CA VAL A 126 -8.94 13.81 14.23
C VAL A 126 -9.81 13.02 15.20
N PRO A 127 -10.78 13.67 15.87
CA PRO A 127 -11.79 12.98 16.66
C PRO A 127 -12.83 12.30 15.77
N GLY A 128 -13.58 11.35 16.33
CA GLY A 128 -14.68 10.71 15.63
C GLY A 128 -14.41 9.28 15.16
N GLY A 129 -13.28 8.68 15.58
CA GLY A 129 -12.99 7.28 15.34
C GLY A 129 -12.56 6.95 13.91
N ILE A 130 -12.70 5.68 13.52
CA ILE A 130 -12.27 5.16 12.23
C ILE A 130 -12.93 5.90 11.07
N SER A 131 -14.23 6.10 11.13
CA SER A 131 -14.99 6.72 10.04
C SER A 131 -14.51 8.13 9.74
N ALA A 132 -14.33 8.97 10.77
CA ALA A 132 -13.84 10.34 10.63
C ALA A 132 -12.39 10.38 10.13
N ASN A 133 -11.53 9.51 10.68
CA ASN A 133 -10.13 9.43 10.26
C ASN A 133 -9.99 8.94 8.81
N GLN A 134 -10.82 7.98 8.39
CA GLN A 134 -10.81 7.51 7.00
C GLN A 134 -11.22 8.64 6.03
N ALA A 135 -12.23 9.42 6.37
CA ALA A 135 -12.67 10.56 5.54
C ALA A 135 -11.56 11.60 5.39
N VAL A 136 -10.85 11.91 6.47
CA VAL A 136 -9.71 12.86 6.43
C VAL A 136 -8.54 12.29 5.62
N LEU A 137 -8.22 11.00 5.80
CA LEU A 137 -7.21 10.33 4.99
C LEU A 137 -7.54 10.35 3.50
N ASP A 138 -8.79 10.10 3.12
CA ASP A 138 -9.21 10.10 1.73
C ASP A 138 -9.02 11.47 1.07
N GLU A 139 -9.36 12.56 1.78
CA GLU A 139 -9.13 13.93 1.30
C GLU A 139 -7.64 14.26 1.25
N TRP A 140 -6.86 13.83 2.24
CA TRP A 140 -5.42 14.03 2.27
C TRP A 140 -4.74 13.33 1.08
N VAL A 141 -5.14 12.11 0.75
CA VAL A 141 -4.64 11.36 -0.40
C VAL A 141 -4.95 12.08 -1.71
N LYS A 142 -6.16 12.58 -1.87
CA LYS A 142 -6.54 13.38 -3.05
C LYS A 142 -5.62 14.59 -3.24
N GLU A 143 -5.39 15.35 -2.19
CA GLU A 143 -4.51 16.51 -2.22
C GLU A 143 -3.07 16.11 -2.52
N TYR A 144 -2.57 15.06 -1.86
CA TYR A 144 -1.22 14.54 -2.08
C TYR A 144 -1.01 14.15 -3.54
N ASN A 145 -1.95 13.45 -4.14
CA ASN A 145 -1.84 12.92 -5.49
C ASN A 145 -2.05 13.97 -6.58
N SER A 146 -2.94 14.94 -6.38
CA SER A 146 -3.40 15.83 -7.44
C SER A 146 -2.97 17.28 -7.31
N VAL A 147 -2.58 17.73 -6.11
CA VAL A 147 -2.30 19.14 -5.84
C VAL A 147 -0.89 19.37 -5.33
N ARG A 148 -0.41 18.51 -4.44
CA ARG A 148 0.88 18.69 -3.76
C ARG A 148 2.06 18.38 -4.68
N PRO A 149 2.92 19.35 -5.00
CA PRO A 149 4.17 19.07 -5.73
C PRO A 149 5.09 18.16 -4.92
N ASN A 150 5.76 17.24 -5.59
CA ASN A 150 6.64 16.27 -4.93
C ASN A 150 8.08 16.45 -5.45
N GLU A 151 9.01 16.77 -4.56
CA GLU A 151 10.41 17.00 -4.89
C GLU A 151 11.06 15.78 -5.55
N ALA A 152 10.70 14.57 -5.10
CA ALA A 152 11.27 13.32 -5.61
C ALA A 152 10.96 13.08 -7.09
N ILE A 153 9.96 13.75 -7.65
CA ILE A 153 9.53 13.63 -9.04
C ILE A 153 9.56 14.97 -9.77
N GLY A 154 10.53 15.82 -9.44
CA GLY A 154 10.74 17.09 -10.13
C GLY A 154 9.63 18.12 -9.91
N MET A 155 9.04 18.16 -8.72
CA MET A 155 7.95 19.07 -8.35
C MET A 155 6.64 18.83 -9.11
N LYS A 156 6.50 17.70 -9.78
CA LYS A 156 5.22 17.27 -10.35
C LYS A 156 4.32 16.67 -9.27
N THR A 157 3.03 16.59 -9.56
CA THR A 157 2.12 15.81 -8.72
C THR A 157 2.18 14.34 -9.13
N PRO A 158 1.93 13.40 -8.20
CA PRO A 158 1.88 11.98 -8.54
C PRO A 158 0.93 11.66 -9.70
N ASP A 159 -0.25 12.29 -9.76
CA ASP A 159 -1.23 12.04 -10.83
C ASP A 159 -0.73 12.44 -12.22
N GLU A 160 0.21 13.38 -12.31
CA GLU A 160 0.81 13.76 -13.60
C GLU A 160 1.69 12.65 -14.19
N LEU A 161 2.25 11.77 -13.34
CA LEU A 161 3.14 10.68 -13.76
C LEU A 161 2.47 9.31 -13.80
N TYR A 162 1.33 9.16 -13.12
CA TYR A 162 0.68 7.86 -12.96
C TYR A 162 -0.23 7.53 -14.13
N THR A 163 -0.16 6.29 -14.59
CA THR A 163 -1.13 5.69 -15.49
C THR A 163 -1.49 4.30 -14.98
N LYS A 164 -2.73 3.88 -15.22
CA LYS A 164 -3.17 2.53 -14.83
C LYS A 164 -2.37 1.46 -15.57
N SER A 165 -2.24 0.29 -14.95
CA SER A 165 -1.57 -0.85 -15.57
C SER A 165 -2.38 -1.37 -16.76
N GLU A 166 -1.68 -1.76 -17.83
CA GLU A 166 -2.28 -2.46 -18.97
C GLU A 166 -2.66 -3.91 -18.63
N ARG A 167 -2.01 -4.50 -17.63
CA ARG A 167 -2.33 -5.84 -17.12
C ARG A 167 -3.54 -5.76 -16.21
N LYS A 168 -4.68 -6.20 -16.71
CA LYS A 168 -5.94 -6.14 -15.95
C LYS A 168 -6.11 -7.36 -15.05
N TYR A 169 -6.74 -7.14 -13.90
CA TYR A 169 -7.18 -8.22 -13.03
C TYR A 169 -8.49 -8.79 -13.57
N THR A 170 -8.49 -10.08 -13.90
CA THR A 170 -9.65 -10.75 -14.51
C THR A 170 -10.44 -11.60 -13.51
N GLY A 171 -9.88 -11.90 -12.35
CA GLY A 171 -10.50 -12.78 -11.36
C GLY A 171 -10.41 -14.27 -11.69
N ASP A 172 -9.81 -14.65 -12.82
CA ASP A 172 -9.80 -16.05 -13.31
C ASP A 172 -9.01 -17.03 -12.43
N TYR A 173 -8.22 -16.52 -11.49
CA TYR A 173 -7.36 -17.33 -10.62
C TYR A 173 -7.93 -17.54 -9.22
N ASP A 174 -9.05 -16.91 -8.90
CA ASP A 174 -9.72 -17.07 -7.60
C ASP A 174 -10.55 -18.37 -7.51
N GLU A 175 -10.79 -19.01 -8.65
CA GLU A 175 -11.60 -20.24 -8.75
C GLU A 175 -10.78 -21.55 -8.66
N LEU A 176 -9.47 -21.44 -8.47
CA LEU A 176 -8.55 -22.60 -8.43
C LEU A 176 -8.18 -23.05 -7.01
N GLU A 177 -9.03 -22.78 -6.00
CA GLU A 177 -8.90 -23.34 -4.66
C GLU A 177 -9.71 -24.63 -4.49
#